data_a4d3b3dd1867a73f0d33156f066788ba
#
_entry.id   a4d3b3dd1867a73f0d33156f066788ba
#
_cell.length_a   1.000
_cell.length_b   1.000
_cell.length_c   1.000
_cell.angle_alpha   90.00
_cell.angle_beta   90.00
_cell.angle_gamma   90.00
#
_symmetry.space_group_name_H-M   'P 1'
#
loop_
_entity.id
_entity.type
_entity.pdbx_description
1 polymer ?
#
loop_
_entity_poly.entity_id
_entity_poly.type
_entity_poly.pdbx_seq_one_letter_code
_entity_poly.pdbx_strand_id
1 'polypeptide(L)'
;MNSYSEQEKLELYAQQIHDSGIDITPDQKSEWTMIAYACASVGEAGREPFHLISSNYPGYSREDCDRHFTYCLNTSKNCVTLGTLVKIARDHGLILKLPRGRRPDTPAAAGEKQANKFLRMEQELKNYGQWRINRWLNRTEILEKGHTEWRDVDDNDYSTFIMRLKTGGLNISKNDMIDMTESRDFSPLYDACQEYLDGLETWEEGDPDYIYDMFNCLNIEDEENKDFYIEMTRKWFVCMVAMMKGEETENPLMPIYRGPEYTLKSTFVRNILPPSLQRYYKEVSPAQQFDKDFLISMSDSPLISFDELSFDKDQKADTLKQAITLNETNVRAPYGRKSKRRKRTCSFAGTTNDSQLLPNIGGRRRFLVISIGESAAPSIKAINHEGAYAQALYLLKSGRFNYKPTKAESQRISLLNAPFMITTDCEAVLQTLLRKPKDGEQGIALSAGDILRLFNENRFYGRDYNSNNIGKAMSKMGFESKMYHGYPKYRCVVITEPEREQMQKDQAANFDTLDGEL
;
A
#
# COMPACT_ATOMS: atom_id res chain seq x y z
N MET A 1 28.62 -23.89 17.66
CA MET A 1 29.99 -23.64 18.15
C MET A 1 30.79 -24.88 17.88
N ASN A 2 31.95 -24.78 17.19
CA ASN A 2 32.82 -25.94 16.92
C ASN A 2 33.36 -26.43 18.24
N SER A 3 33.15 -27.70 18.55
CA SER A 3 33.52 -28.36 19.80
C SER A 3 34.98 -28.89 19.87
N TYR A 4 35.87 -28.42 18.99
CA TYR A 4 37.27 -28.77 19.06
C TYR A 4 37.96 -27.99 20.17
N SER A 5 38.68 -28.67 21.06
CA SER A 5 39.59 -28.04 22.00
C SER A 5 40.73 -27.32 21.24
N GLU A 6 41.44 -26.41 21.88
CA GLU A 6 42.58 -25.72 21.27
C GLU A 6 43.69 -26.72 20.87
N GLN A 7 43.88 -27.78 21.64
CA GLN A 7 44.82 -28.86 21.31
C GLN A 7 44.40 -29.61 20.03
N GLU A 8 43.12 -30.02 19.91
CA GLU A 8 42.61 -30.71 18.71
C GLU A 8 42.71 -29.83 17.47
N LYS A 9 42.45 -28.53 17.63
CA LYS A 9 42.64 -27.57 16.53
C LYS A 9 44.10 -27.50 16.09
N LEU A 10 45.02 -27.43 17.03
CA LEU A 10 46.47 -27.38 16.75
C LEU A 10 46.94 -28.64 16.02
N GLU A 11 46.54 -29.82 16.49
CA GLU A 11 46.89 -31.10 15.85
C GLU A 11 46.40 -31.16 14.39
N LEU A 12 45.13 -30.74 14.16
CA LEU A 12 44.54 -30.69 12.82
C LEU A 12 45.24 -29.66 11.90
N TYR A 13 45.63 -28.51 12.43
CA TYR A 13 46.39 -27.52 11.67
C TYR A 13 47.82 -27.96 11.37
N ALA A 14 48.49 -28.54 12.32
CA ALA A 14 49.84 -29.07 12.13
C ALA A 14 49.90 -30.17 11.05
N GLN A 15 48.91 -31.06 11.04
CA GLN A 15 48.80 -32.09 10.01
C GLN A 15 48.57 -31.48 8.62
N GLN A 16 47.68 -30.48 8.49
CA GLN A 16 47.43 -29.80 7.20
C GLN A 16 48.70 -29.09 6.69
N ILE A 17 49.45 -28.43 7.59
CA ILE A 17 50.70 -27.77 7.22
C ILE A 17 51.73 -28.81 6.74
N HIS A 18 51.89 -29.88 7.48
CA HIS A 18 52.83 -30.97 7.12
C HIS A 18 52.45 -31.59 5.77
N ASP A 19 51.20 -31.97 5.59
CA ASP A 19 50.70 -32.61 4.36
C ASP A 19 50.79 -31.70 3.13
N SER A 20 50.78 -30.37 3.32
CA SER A 20 50.94 -29.41 2.23
C SER A 20 52.36 -29.37 1.67
N GLY A 21 53.37 -29.83 2.42
CA GLY A 21 54.80 -29.73 2.09
C GLY A 21 55.34 -28.29 2.05
N ILE A 22 54.52 -27.31 2.44
CA ILE A 22 54.90 -25.88 2.45
C ILE A 22 55.71 -25.60 3.73
N ASP A 23 56.91 -25.08 3.57
CA ASP A 23 57.68 -24.53 4.70
C ASP A 23 57.13 -23.14 5.06
N ILE A 24 56.52 -23.03 6.24
CA ILE A 24 56.02 -21.76 6.80
C ILE A 24 57.00 -21.15 7.80
N THR A 25 58.24 -21.66 7.84
CA THR A 25 59.32 -21.27 8.76
C THR A 25 60.59 -20.75 8.06
N PRO A 26 60.50 -20.10 6.87
CA PRO A 26 61.68 -19.75 6.06
C PRO A 26 62.57 -18.70 6.73
N ASP A 27 62.04 -17.87 7.61
CA ASP A 27 62.80 -16.93 8.45
C ASP A 27 63.03 -17.50 9.85
N GLN A 28 64.15 -18.15 10.02
CA GLN A 28 64.52 -18.95 11.18
C GLN A 28 64.48 -18.26 12.55
N LYS A 29 64.24 -16.95 12.64
CA LYS A 29 64.29 -16.25 13.94
C LYS A 29 62.98 -15.63 14.39
N SER A 30 62.11 -15.12 13.53
CA SER A 30 60.90 -14.46 13.96
C SER A 30 59.65 -15.34 13.82
N GLU A 31 59.36 -15.86 12.65
CA GLU A 31 58.15 -16.65 12.41
C GLU A 31 58.20 -18.02 13.09
N TRP A 32 59.33 -18.73 13.03
CA TRP A 32 59.54 -20.00 13.74
C TRP A 32 59.32 -19.87 15.25
N THR A 33 59.84 -18.78 15.85
CA THR A 33 59.61 -18.48 17.28
C THR A 33 58.15 -18.20 17.59
N MET A 34 57.44 -17.45 16.71
CA MET A 34 56.01 -17.19 16.88
C MET A 34 55.15 -18.45 16.73
N ILE A 35 55.53 -19.35 15.83
CA ILE A 35 54.88 -20.67 15.67
C ILE A 35 55.15 -21.53 16.93
N ALA A 36 56.37 -21.54 17.46
CA ALA A 36 56.70 -22.25 18.71
C ALA A 36 55.85 -21.73 19.89
N TYR A 37 55.70 -20.42 20.05
CA TYR A 37 54.79 -19.83 21.06
C TYR A 37 53.32 -20.17 20.85
N ALA A 38 52.86 -20.18 19.58
CA ALA A 38 51.49 -20.56 19.28
C ALA A 38 51.23 -22.04 19.65
N CYS A 39 52.18 -22.92 19.36
CA CYS A 39 52.12 -24.33 19.79
C CYS A 39 52.24 -24.48 21.31
N ALA A 40 53.11 -23.72 21.98
CA ALA A 40 53.27 -23.74 23.43
C ALA A 40 52.03 -23.22 24.19
N SER A 41 51.09 -22.53 23.53
CA SER A 41 49.85 -22.08 24.16
C SER A 41 48.95 -23.21 24.66
N VAL A 42 49.10 -24.43 24.17
CA VAL A 42 48.42 -25.64 24.65
C VAL A 42 49.30 -26.48 25.58
N GLY A 43 50.43 -25.93 26.07
CA GLY A 43 51.35 -26.59 26.96
C GLY A 43 52.22 -27.62 26.24
N GLU A 44 52.65 -28.66 26.95
CA GLU A 44 53.54 -29.72 26.43
C GLU A 44 52.93 -30.48 25.26
N ALA A 45 51.57 -30.55 25.19
CA ALA A 45 50.87 -31.18 24.06
C ALA A 45 51.15 -30.52 22.69
N GLY A 46 51.66 -29.28 22.69
CA GLY A 46 52.05 -28.56 21.47
C GLY A 46 53.40 -28.97 20.88
N ARG A 47 54.20 -29.81 21.56
CA ARG A 47 55.56 -30.21 21.13
C ARG A 47 55.53 -30.99 19.83
N GLU A 48 54.82 -32.10 19.74
CA GLU A 48 54.72 -32.89 18.53
C GLU A 48 54.09 -32.14 17.35
N PRO A 49 53.00 -31.36 17.50
CA PRO A 49 52.52 -30.43 16.48
C PRO A 49 53.61 -29.46 15.96
N PHE A 50 54.43 -28.90 16.87
CA PHE A 50 55.52 -28.00 16.47
C PHE A 50 56.60 -28.74 15.65
N HIS A 51 56.97 -29.98 16.04
CA HIS A 51 57.85 -30.81 15.24
C HIS A 51 57.29 -31.09 13.86
N LEU A 52 56.00 -31.42 13.78
CA LEU A 52 55.32 -31.74 12.54
C LEU A 52 55.36 -30.55 11.57
N ILE A 53 55.04 -29.33 12.08
CA ILE A 53 55.10 -28.10 11.28
C ILE A 53 56.52 -27.81 10.82
N SER A 54 57.52 -27.94 11.70
CA SER A 54 58.94 -27.65 11.41
C SER A 54 59.59 -28.67 10.47
N SER A 55 59.02 -29.89 10.34
CA SER A 55 59.56 -30.93 9.49
C SER A 55 59.52 -30.61 7.99
N ASN A 56 58.77 -29.66 7.54
CA ASN A 56 58.76 -29.17 6.16
C ASN A 56 59.99 -28.31 5.83
N TYR A 57 60.72 -27.84 6.84
CA TYR A 57 62.00 -27.12 6.62
C TYR A 57 63.11 -28.08 6.23
N PRO A 58 63.86 -27.85 5.11
CA PRO A 58 64.91 -28.76 4.66
C PRO A 58 66.04 -28.96 5.67
N GLY A 59 66.26 -28.02 6.58
CA GLY A 59 67.26 -28.10 7.64
C GLY A 59 66.71 -28.53 8.99
N TYR A 60 65.58 -29.22 9.04
CA TYR A 60 64.95 -29.65 10.29
C TYR A 60 65.85 -30.54 11.12
N SER A 61 65.97 -30.17 12.41
CA SER A 61 66.67 -30.97 13.44
C SER A 61 65.78 -31.17 14.63
N ARG A 62 65.52 -32.39 15.05
CA ARG A 62 64.65 -32.68 16.20
C ARG A 62 65.23 -32.09 17.49
N GLU A 63 66.55 -32.17 17.69
CA GLU A 63 67.17 -31.62 18.89
C GLU A 63 67.07 -30.08 19.00
N ASP A 64 67.20 -29.40 17.87
CA ASP A 64 67.04 -27.91 17.84
C ASP A 64 65.60 -27.47 18.06
N CYS A 65 64.65 -28.19 17.48
CA CYS A 65 63.25 -28.02 17.70
C CYS A 65 62.89 -28.23 19.19
N ASP A 66 63.32 -29.29 19.81
CA ASP A 66 63.11 -29.60 21.22
C ASP A 66 63.62 -28.49 22.14
N ARG A 67 64.85 -28.05 21.92
CA ARG A 67 65.47 -26.97 22.67
C ARG A 67 64.67 -25.67 22.52
N HIS A 68 64.30 -25.34 21.32
CA HIS A 68 63.58 -24.12 21.00
C HIS A 68 62.18 -24.13 21.60
N PHE A 69 61.45 -25.25 21.42
CA PHE A 69 60.12 -25.39 22.02
C PHE A 69 60.14 -25.31 23.52
N THR A 70 61.10 -25.97 24.19
CA THR A 70 61.27 -25.94 25.63
C THR A 70 61.57 -24.53 26.12
N TYR A 71 62.39 -23.77 25.41
CA TYR A 71 62.59 -22.34 25.70
C TYR A 71 61.31 -21.55 25.60
N CYS A 72 60.54 -21.69 24.50
CA CYS A 72 59.29 -20.99 24.29
C CYS A 72 58.21 -21.38 25.32
N LEU A 73 58.12 -22.66 25.67
CA LEU A 73 57.20 -23.15 26.69
C LEU A 73 57.46 -22.49 28.06
N ASN A 74 58.74 -22.40 28.45
CA ASN A 74 59.13 -21.81 29.75
C ASN A 74 59.05 -20.27 29.78
N THR A 75 59.09 -19.61 28.62
CA THR A 75 59.08 -18.16 28.51
C THR A 75 57.72 -17.63 27.97
N SER A 76 56.76 -18.50 27.72
CA SER A 76 55.45 -18.15 27.20
C SER A 76 54.70 -17.22 28.17
N LYS A 77 54.33 -16.05 27.68
CA LYS A 77 53.50 -15.06 28.40
C LYS A 77 52.01 -15.11 27.96
N ASN A 78 51.57 -16.20 27.33
CA ASN A 78 50.21 -16.37 26.78
C ASN A 78 49.74 -15.24 25.83
N CYS A 79 50.68 -14.53 25.20
CA CYS A 79 50.37 -13.44 24.27
C CYS A 79 50.20 -13.92 22.81
N VAL A 80 50.58 -15.15 22.51
CA VAL A 80 50.52 -15.74 21.16
C VAL A 80 49.50 -16.87 21.17
N THR A 81 48.58 -16.88 20.22
CA THR A 81 47.47 -17.84 20.12
C THR A 81 47.52 -18.60 18.81
N LEU A 82 46.69 -19.64 18.67
CA LEU A 82 46.56 -20.37 17.39
C LEU A 82 46.15 -19.48 16.22
N GLY A 83 45.52 -18.32 16.48
CA GLY A 83 45.22 -17.30 15.46
C GLY A 83 46.49 -16.78 14.77
N THR A 84 47.62 -16.70 15.50
CA THR A 84 48.93 -16.33 14.92
C THR A 84 49.45 -17.40 13.95
N LEU A 85 49.34 -18.66 14.31
CA LEU A 85 49.68 -19.78 13.42
C LEU A 85 48.85 -19.75 12.12
N VAL A 86 47.52 -19.55 12.25
CA VAL A 86 46.64 -19.47 11.10
C VAL A 86 46.97 -18.27 10.20
N LYS A 87 47.40 -17.13 10.78
CA LYS A 87 47.81 -15.95 10.02
C LYS A 87 49.11 -16.24 9.26
N ILE A 88 50.17 -16.79 9.92
CA ILE A 88 51.44 -17.13 9.28
C ILE A 88 51.21 -18.13 8.14
N ALA A 89 50.43 -19.18 8.36
CA ALA A 89 50.12 -20.15 7.32
C ALA A 89 49.45 -19.49 6.10
N ARG A 90 48.55 -18.53 6.33
CA ARG A 90 47.89 -17.77 5.26
C ARG A 90 48.86 -16.87 4.50
N ASP A 91 49.77 -16.22 5.19
CA ASP A 91 50.78 -15.33 4.58
C ASP A 91 51.73 -16.16 3.67
N HIS A 92 51.89 -17.45 3.96
CA HIS A 92 52.59 -18.43 3.11
C HIS A 92 51.67 -19.16 2.11
N GLY A 93 50.44 -18.67 1.89
CA GLY A 93 49.51 -19.19 0.89
C GLY A 93 48.69 -20.41 1.31
N LEU A 94 48.76 -20.84 2.59
CA LEU A 94 48.05 -21.99 3.10
C LEU A 94 46.81 -21.59 3.90
N ILE A 95 45.62 -22.02 3.46
CA ILE A 95 44.37 -21.77 4.17
C ILE A 95 44.02 -22.98 5.04
N LEU A 96 44.30 -22.87 6.35
CA LEU A 96 43.96 -23.90 7.33
C LEU A 96 42.43 -23.95 7.56
N LYS A 97 41.86 -25.15 7.51
CA LYS A 97 40.43 -25.38 7.70
C LYS A 97 40.20 -26.43 8.78
N LEU A 98 39.34 -26.13 9.74
CA LEU A 98 38.85 -27.18 10.62
C LEU A 98 37.79 -27.99 9.85
N PRO A 99 37.81 -29.34 9.96
CA PRO A 99 36.73 -30.14 9.45
C PRO A 99 35.44 -29.60 10.01
N ARG A 100 34.40 -29.40 9.17
CA ARG A 100 33.09 -29.07 9.68
C ARG A 100 32.72 -30.14 10.67
N GLY A 101 32.50 -29.73 11.95
CA GLY A 101 32.26 -30.65 13.06
C GLY A 101 31.30 -31.75 12.62
N ARG A 102 31.62 -33.00 12.96
CA ARG A 102 30.77 -34.15 12.70
C ARG A 102 29.36 -33.81 13.12
N ARG A 103 28.48 -33.54 12.13
CA ARG A 103 27.03 -33.66 12.40
C ARG A 103 26.83 -35.11 12.84
N PRO A 104 26.08 -35.38 13.90
CA PRO A 104 25.77 -36.75 14.27
C PRO A 104 25.25 -37.46 13.02
N ASP A 105 25.91 -38.52 12.68
CA ASP A 105 25.70 -39.30 11.45
C ASP A 105 24.31 -39.91 11.47
N THR A 106 23.34 -39.20 10.98
CA THR A 106 22.23 -39.65 10.15
C THR A 106 21.38 -38.42 9.77
N PRO A 107 21.02 -38.23 8.50
CA PRO A 107 20.03 -37.23 8.10
C PRO A 107 18.71 -37.40 8.86
N ALA A 108 18.38 -38.61 9.30
CA ALA A 108 17.18 -38.92 10.08
C ALA A 108 17.22 -38.31 11.50
N ALA A 109 18.31 -38.46 12.26
CA ALA A 109 18.38 -37.96 13.65
C ALA A 109 18.43 -36.41 13.75
N ALA A 110 19.03 -35.73 12.75
CA ALA A 110 19.02 -34.29 12.66
C ALA A 110 17.61 -33.76 12.26
N GLY A 111 16.93 -34.46 11.36
CA GLY A 111 15.54 -34.20 10.97
C GLY A 111 14.57 -34.39 12.13
N GLU A 112 14.71 -35.47 12.90
CA GLU A 112 13.89 -35.71 14.10
C GLU A 112 14.09 -34.66 15.21
N LYS A 113 15.32 -34.23 15.45
CA LYS A 113 15.59 -33.16 16.43
C LYS A 113 15.00 -31.81 15.98
N GLN A 114 15.03 -31.52 14.70
CA GLN A 114 14.46 -30.29 14.15
C GLN A 114 12.93 -30.37 14.11
N ALA A 115 12.35 -31.49 13.73
CA ALA A 115 10.91 -31.73 13.80
C ALA A 115 10.39 -31.61 15.24
N ASN A 116 11.06 -32.24 16.22
CA ASN A 116 10.73 -32.10 17.63
C ASN A 116 10.81 -30.65 18.14
N LYS A 117 11.76 -29.85 17.61
CA LYS A 117 11.89 -28.43 17.96
C LYS A 117 10.67 -27.64 17.51
N PHE A 118 10.21 -27.81 16.24
CA PHE A 118 9.05 -27.11 15.72
C PHE A 118 7.73 -27.59 16.36
N LEU A 119 7.57 -28.89 16.60
CA LEU A 119 6.41 -29.42 17.32
C LEU A 119 6.28 -28.85 18.74
N ARG A 120 7.39 -28.75 19.47
CA ARG A 120 7.39 -28.14 20.81
C ARG A 120 7.09 -26.64 20.75
N MET A 121 7.66 -25.91 19.77
CA MET A 121 7.35 -24.50 19.55
C MET A 121 5.88 -24.30 19.25
N GLU A 122 5.30 -25.11 18.37
CA GLU A 122 3.87 -25.08 18.04
C GLU A 122 2.99 -25.27 19.27
N GLN A 123 3.30 -26.27 20.11
CA GLN A 123 2.57 -26.53 21.35
C GLN A 123 2.63 -25.34 22.32
N GLU A 124 3.81 -24.76 22.52
CA GLU A 124 3.97 -23.61 23.42
C GLU A 124 3.21 -22.38 22.91
N LEU A 125 3.22 -22.12 21.58
CA LEU A 125 2.47 -21.01 21.00
C LEU A 125 0.96 -21.23 21.06
N LYS A 126 0.48 -22.47 20.85
CA LYS A 126 -0.95 -22.83 21.04
C LYS A 126 -1.39 -22.73 22.50
N ASN A 127 -0.50 -23.03 23.44
CA ASN A 127 -0.77 -22.87 24.87
C ASN A 127 -0.90 -21.39 25.27
N TYR A 128 -0.23 -20.49 24.54
CA TYR A 128 -0.28 -19.07 24.80
C TYR A 128 -1.57 -18.41 24.27
N GLY A 129 -2.06 -18.83 23.12
CA GLY A 129 -3.27 -18.28 22.52
C GLY A 129 -3.65 -18.94 21.19
N GLN A 130 -4.68 -18.39 20.58
CA GLN A 130 -5.09 -18.72 19.22
C GLN A 130 -4.43 -17.75 18.26
N TRP A 131 -4.09 -18.22 17.07
CA TRP A 131 -3.36 -17.46 16.06
C TRP A 131 -4.14 -17.47 14.75
N ARG A 132 -4.11 -16.33 14.01
CA ARG A 132 -4.68 -16.24 12.69
C ARG A 132 -3.92 -15.22 11.85
N ILE A 133 -4.02 -15.33 10.53
CA ILE A 133 -3.51 -14.32 9.60
C ILE A 133 -4.69 -13.50 9.10
N ASN A 134 -4.72 -12.22 9.43
CA ASN A 134 -5.72 -11.29 8.92
C ASN A 134 -5.43 -11.01 7.44
N ARG A 135 -6.33 -11.44 6.56
CA ARG A 135 -6.19 -11.29 5.11
C ARG A 135 -6.11 -9.83 4.67
N TRP A 136 -6.94 -8.97 5.29
CA TRP A 136 -7.06 -7.56 4.90
C TRP A 136 -5.86 -6.73 5.33
N LEU A 137 -5.31 -6.99 6.50
CA LEU A 137 -4.15 -6.28 7.02
C LEU A 137 -2.83 -6.97 6.65
N ASN A 138 -2.91 -8.22 6.16
CA ASN A 138 -1.75 -9.08 5.90
C ASN A 138 -0.82 -9.17 7.12
N ARG A 139 -1.42 -9.36 8.29
CA ARG A 139 -0.73 -9.43 9.60
C ARG A 139 -1.17 -10.66 10.37
N THR A 140 -0.26 -11.19 11.15
CA THR A 140 -0.57 -12.21 12.15
C THR A 140 -1.25 -11.55 13.34
N GLU A 141 -2.36 -12.12 13.77
CA GLU A 141 -3.12 -11.73 14.96
C GLU A 141 -3.12 -12.86 15.98
N ILE A 142 -3.17 -12.46 17.26
CA ILE A 142 -3.25 -13.39 18.39
C ILE A 142 -4.44 -13.05 19.29
N LEU A 143 -5.15 -14.08 19.73
CA LEU A 143 -6.08 -14.02 20.85
C LEU A 143 -5.43 -14.72 22.04
N GLU A 144 -4.86 -13.95 22.95
CA GLU A 144 -4.17 -14.48 24.12
C GLU A 144 -5.14 -15.20 25.06
N LYS A 145 -4.66 -16.23 25.70
CA LYS A 145 -5.49 -17.02 26.64
C LYS A 145 -5.99 -16.14 27.78
N GLY A 146 -7.31 -16.12 27.95
CA GLY A 146 -7.99 -15.29 28.96
C GLY A 146 -8.36 -13.88 28.47
N HIS A 147 -8.05 -13.53 27.22
CA HIS A 147 -8.50 -12.30 26.57
C HIS A 147 -9.64 -12.60 25.58
N THR A 148 -10.45 -11.58 25.28
CA THR A 148 -11.60 -11.68 24.38
C THR A 148 -11.37 -10.99 23.05
N GLU A 149 -10.28 -10.24 22.91
CA GLU A 149 -9.99 -9.43 21.74
C GLU A 149 -8.74 -9.92 21.02
N TRP A 150 -8.83 -9.96 19.70
CA TRP A 150 -7.71 -10.21 18.82
C TRP A 150 -6.85 -8.94 18.68
N ARG A 151 -5.54 -9.10 18.73
CA ARG A 151 -4.59 -8.02 18.49
C ARG A 151 -3.51 -8.41 17.48
N ASP A 152 -2.95 -7.41 16.83
CA ASP A 152 -1.80 -7.61 15.94
C ASP A 152 -0.58 -8.11 16.75
N VAL A 153 0.21 -8.99 16.15
CA VAL A 153 1.50 -9.42 16.67
C VAL A 153 2.58 -8.48 16.17
N ASP A 154 3.33 -7.88 17.08
CA ASP A 154 4.42 -6.94 16.76
C ASP A 154 5.83 -7.53 16.97
N ASP A 155 6.86 -6.73 16.68
CA ASP A 155 8.27 -7.14 16.85
C ASP A 155 8.65 -7.41 18.30
N ASN A 156 8.01 -6.75 19.27
CA ASN A 156 8.25 -6.95 20.70
C ASN A 156 7.65 -8.28 21.15
N ASP A 157 6.50 -8.65 20.61
CA ASP A 157 5.87 -9.95 20.83
C ASP A 157 6.80 -11.07 20.38
N TYR A 158 7.32 -11.01 19.15
CA TYR A 158 8.29 -11.99 18.66
C TYR A 158 9.51 -12.10 19.58
N SER A 159 10.04 -10.99 20.05
CA SER A 159 11.16 -10.98 20.97
C SER A 159 10.82 -11.62 22.31
N THR A 160 9.63 -11.35 22.84
CA THR A 160 9.13 -11.90 24.10
C THR A 160 8.92 -13.42 23.99
N PHE A 161 8.27 -13.90 22.93
CA PHE A 161 8.06 -15.32 22.69
C PHE A 161 9.37 -16.08 22.52
N ILE A 162 10.33 -15.51 21.75
CA ILE A 162 11.64 -16.11 21.55
C ILE A 162 12.39 -16.24 22.88
N MET A 163 12.32 -15.23 23.74
CA MET A 163 12.98 -15.28 25.07
C MET A 163 12.34 -16.35 25.97
N ARG A 164 11.00 -16.45 25.99
CA ARG A 164 10.30 -17.49 26.75
C ARG A 164 10.65 -18.90 26.26
N LEU A 165 10.64 -19.12 24.94
CA LEU A 165 11.00 -20.39 24.34
C LEU A 165 12.45 -20.80 24.62
N LYS A 166 13.39 -19.83 24.58
CA LYS A 166 14.80 -20.06 24.94
C LYS A 166 14.98 -20.41 26.42
N THR A 167 14.27 -19.74 27.32
CA THR A 167 14.27 -20.05 28.74
C THR A 167 13.71 -21.45 28.99
N GLY A 168 12.74 -21.90 28.20
CA GLY A 168 12.22 -23.28 28.18
C GLY A 168 13.14 -24.29 27.48
N GLY A 169 14.38 -23.90 27.12
CA GLY A 169 15.38 -24.78 26.50
C GLY A 169 15.23 -24.98 24.98
N LEU A 170 14.39 -24.18 24.30
CA LEU A 170 14.24 -24.22 22.84
C LEU A 170 15.08 -23.12 22.17
N ASN A 171 16.06 -23.49 21.38
CA ASN A 171 16.86 -22.51 20.62
C ASN A 171 16.16 -22.13 19.32
N ILE A 172 15.33 -21.08 19.35
CA ILE A 172 14.50 -20.55 18.27
C ILE A 172 15.10 -19.25 17.75
N SER A 173 15.18 -19.11 16.43
CA SER A 173 15.50 -17.84 15.76
C SER A 173 14.24 -17.03 15.46
N LYS A 174 14.39 -15.72 15.18
CA LYS A 174 13.27 -14.87 14.75
C LYS A 174 12.65 -15.38 13.44
N ASN A 175 13.45 -15.88 12.52
CA ASN A 175 12.96 -16.46 11.26
C ASN A 175 12.13 -17.74 11.51
N ASP A 176 12.59 -18.66 12.39
CA ASP A 176 11.79 -19.84 12.75
C ASP A 176 10.41 -19.43 13.29
N MET A 177 10.39 -18.36 14.10
CA MET A 177 9.16 -17.84 14.70
C MET A 177 8.22 -17.25 13.65
N ILE A 178 8.74 -16.42 12.74
CA ILE A 178 7.99 -15.83 11.63
C ILE A 178 7.47 -16.93 10.70
N ASP A 179 8.33 -17.86 10.30
CA ASP A 179 7.96 -18.98 9.41
C ASP A 179 6.83 -19.82 10.01
N MET A 180 6.82 -20.04 11.34
CA MET A 180 5.74 -20.75 12.01
C MET A 180 4.45 -19.92 12.03
N THR A 181 4.51 -18.69 12.53
CA THR A 181 3.32 -17.85 12.77
C THR A 181 2.69 -17.30 11.48
N GLU A 182 3.45 -17.21 10.39
CA GLU A 182 2.95 -16.87 9.04
C GLU A 182 2.54 -18.10 8.21
N SER A 183 2.76 -19.33 8.74
CA SER A 183 2.29 -20.55 8.10
C SER A 183 0.77 -20.66 8.21
N ARG A 184 0.10 -20.95 7.10
CA ARG A 184 -1.36 -21.17 7.07
C ARG A 184 -1.80 -22.42 7.83
N ASP A 185 -0.89 -23.37 8.03
CA ASP A 185 -1.17 -24.59 8.81
C ASP A 185 -1.22 -24.28 10.31
N PHE A 186 -0.46 -23.29 10.77
CA PHE A 186 -0.46 -22.86 12.16
C PHE A 186 -1.45 -21.70 12.40
N SER A 187 -1.46 -20.70 11.56
CA SER A 187 -2.32 -19.51 11.64
C SER A 187 -3.28 -19.53 10.44
N PRO A 188 -4.51 -20.02 10.61
CA PRO A 188 -5.49 -20.04 9.55
C PRO A 188 -5.79 -18.63 9.04
N LEU A 189 -6.11 -18.55 7.75
CA LEU A 189 -6.47 -17.28 7.13
C LEU A 189 -7.83 -16.81 7.65
N TYR A 190 -7.90 -15.59 8.13
CA TYR A 190 -9.08 -14.92 8.61
C TYR A 190 -9.51 -13.82 7.66
N ASP A 191 -10.76 -13.81 7.24
CA ASP A 191 -11.37 -12.79 6.41
C ASP A 191 -12.53 -12.13 7.16
N ALA A 192 -12.27 -10.95 7.72
CA ALA A 192 -13.24 -10.21 8.53
C ALA A 192 -14.49 -9.80 7.74
N CYS A 193 -14.33 -9.46 6.46
CA CYS A 193 -15.47 -9.07 5.63
C CYS A 193 -16.34 -10.29 5.32
N GLN A 194 -15.74 -11.44 5.00
CA GLN A 194 -16.48 -12.66 4.75
C GLN A 194 -17.22 -13.12 6.02
N GLU A 195 -16.54 -13.11 7.17
CA GLU A 195 -17.16 -13.49 8.46
C GLU A 195 -18.35 -12.57 8.79
N TYR A 196 -18.19 -11.25 8.60
CA TYR A 196 -19.29 -10.31 8.80
C TYR A 196 -20.47 -10.62 7.88
N LEU A 197 -20.21 -10.81 6.57
CA LEU A 197 -21.25 -11.05 5.58
C LEU A 197 -21.96 -12.41 5.79
N ASP A 198 -21.23 -13.43 6.23
CA ASP A 198 -21.79 -14.76 6.49
C ASP A 198 -22.62 -14.80 7.78
N GLY A 199 -22.37 -13.90 8.72
CA GLY A 199 -23.12 -13.77 9.96
C GLY A 199 -24.43 -12.99 9.87
N LEU A 200 -24.75 -12.39 8.70
CA LEU A 200 -25.96 -11.58 8.54
C LEU A 200 -27.22 -12.44 8.38
N GLU A 201 -28.30 -11.97 8.95
CA GLU A 201 -29.64 -12.51 8.68
C GLU A 201 -30.03 -12.27 7.22
N THR A 202 -30.84 -13.16 6.66
CA THR A 202 -31.29 -13.02 5.26
C THR A 202 -32.34 -11.91 5.14
N TRP A 203 -32.10 -10.98 4.24
CA TRP A 203 -33.12 -9.99 3.84
C TRP A 203 -34.05 -10.62 2.80
N GLU A 204 -35.36 -10.34 2.90
CA GLU A 204 -36.41 -10.85 2.00
C GLU A 204 -37.20 -9.72 1.35
N GLU A 205 -37.85 -10.00 0.21
CA GLU A 205 -38.76 -9.05 -0.43
C GLU A 205 -39.93 -8.72 0.50
N GLY A 206 -40.05 -7.46 0.90
CA GLY A 206 -41.03 -6.97 1.88
C GLY A 206 -40.40 -6.41 3.15
N ASP A 207 -39.15 -6.71 3.40
CA ASP A 207 -38.38 -6.03 4.44
C ASP A 207 -38.14 -4.56 4.09
N PRO A 208 -37.82 -3.71 5.08
CA PRO A 208 -37.47 -2.30 4.84
C PRO A 208 -36.31 -2.15 3.84
N ASP A 209 -36.34 -1.07 3.08
CA ASP A 209 -35.26 -0.71 2.16
C ASP A 209 -34.11 -0.02 2.90
N TYR A 210 -33.31 -0.82 3.61
CA TYR A 210 -32.21 -0.33 4.45
C TYR A 210 -31.11 0.38 3.67
N ILE A 211 -30.89 0.03 2.40
CA ILE A 211 -29.92 0.75 1.56
C ILE A 211 -30.45 2.14 1.23
N TYR A 212 -31.75 2.26 0.91
CA TYR A 212 -32.36 3.56 0.70
C TYR A 212 -32.23 4.42 1.96
N ASP A 213 -32.59 3.88 3.13
CA ASP A 213 -32.53 4.59 4.41
C ASP A 213 -31.08 5.03 4.74
N MET A 214 -30.08 4.19 4.46
CA MET A 214 -28.67 4.52 4.67
C MET A 214 -28.25 5.76 3.90
N PHE A 215 -28.62 5.90 2.63
CA PHE A 215 -28.23 7.05 1.81
C PHE A 215 -29.18 8.24 1.92
N ASN A 216 -30.44 8.00 2.29
CA ASN A 216 -31.43 9.04 2.52
C ASN A 216 -31.22 9.80 3.86
N CYS A 217 -30.35 9.29 4.76
CA CYS A 217 -30.00 10.02 5.98
C CYS A 217 -29.18 11.30 5.71
N LEU A 218 -28.67 11.46 4.49
CA LEU A 218 -28.02 12.68 4.04
C LEU A 218 -29.05 13.69 3.53
N ASN A 219 -28.82 14.96 3.84
CA ASN A 219 -29.59 16.08 3.28
C ASN A 219 -29.07 16.39 1.85
N ILE A 220 -29.59 15.67 0.84
CA ILE A 220 -29.23 15.90 -0.57
C ILE A 220 -29.95 17.17 -1.03
N GLU A 221 -29.20 18.20 -1.46
CA GLU A 221 -29.75 19.53 -1.85
C GLU A 221 -30.56 19.47 -3.15
N ASP A 222 -30.21 18.59 -4.08
CA ASP A 222 -30.93 18.41 -5.35
C ASP A 222 -32.09 17.41 -5.18
N GLU A 223 -33.20 17.90 -4.62
CA GLU A 223 -34.41 17.10 -4.36
C GLU A 223 -35.01 16.49 -5.64
N GLU A 224 -34.90 17.15 -6.80
CA GLU A 224 -35.41 16.64 -8.07
C GLU A 224 -34.70 15.37 -8.53
N ASN A 225 -33.41 15.26 -8.25
CA ASN A 225 -32.59 14.12 -8.64
C ASN A 225 -32.24 13.20 -7.47
N LYS A 226 -32.77 13.40 -6.29
CA LYS A 226 -32.45 12.67 -5.06
C LYS A 226 -32.57 11.17 -5.21
N ASP A 227 -33.69 10.68 -5.72
CA ASP A 227 -33.91 9.23 -5.93
C ASP A 227 -32.90 8.64 -6.92
N PHE A 228 -32.50 9.40 -7.92
CA PHE A 228 -31.47 8.97 -8.86
C PHE A 228 -30.09 8.87 -8.17
N TYR A 229 -29.72 9.84 -7.34
CA TYR A 229 -28.48 9.77 -6.56
C TYR A 229 -28.48 8.58 -5.60
N ILE A 230 -29.58 8.33 -4.90
CA ILE A 230 -29.72 7.18 -3.99
C ILE A 230 -29.62 5.87 -4.79
N GLU A 231 -30.26 5.76 -5.96
CA GLU A 231 -30.18 4.55 -6.77
C GLU A 231 -28.75 4.31 -7.32
N MET A 232 -28.03 5.35 -7.72
CA MET A 232 -26.64 5.22 -8.16
C MET A 232 -25.70 4.85 -7.00
N THR A 233 -25.93 5.40 -5.79
CA THR A 233 -25.16 4.99 -4.60
C THR A 233 -25.53 3.59 -4.15
N ARG A 234 -26.78 3.14 -4.32
CA ARG A 234 -27.18 1.73 -4.12
C ARG A 234 -26.36 0.80 -5.03
N LYS A 235 -26.27 1.10 -6.32
CA LYS A 235 -25.48 0.33 -7.28
C LYS A 235 -24.01 0.28 -6.87
N TRP A 236 -23.46 1.41 -6.48
CA TRP A 236 -22.09 1.50 -5.98
C TRP A 236 -21.88 0.67 -4.71
N PHE A 237 -22.82 0.71 -3.77
CA PHE A 237 -22.75 -0.04 -2.50
C PHE A 237 -22.87 -1.56 -2.73
N VAL A 238 -23.82 -2.01 -3.55
CA VAL A 238 -23.94 -3.43 -3.90
C VAL A 238 -22.68 -3.94 -4.60
N CYS A 239 -22.09 -3.13 -5.49
CA CYS A 239 -20.81 -3.45 -6.13
C CYS A 239 -19.66 -3.52 -5.10
N MET A 240 -19.64 -2.63 -4.08
CA MET A 240 -18.67 -2.69 -2.99
C MET A 240 -18.78 -4.02 -2.21
N VAL A 241 -19.99 -4.45 -1.89
CA VAL A 241 -20.22 -5.74 -1.22
C VAL A 241 -19.77 -6.92 -2.11
N ALA A 242 -20.00 -6.86 -3.43
CA ALA A 242 -19.51 -7.86 -4.37
C ALA A 242 -17.97 -7.93 -4.37
N MET A 243 -17.30 -6.78 -4.29
CA MET A 243 -15.84 -6.72 -4.18
C MET A 243 -15.32 -7.27 -2.85
N MET A 244 -16.02 -6.99 -1.74
CA MET A 244 -15.70 -7.57 -0.41
C MET A 244 -15.75 -9.10 -0.44
N LYS A 245 -16.71 -9.68 -1.16
CA LYS A 245 -16.81 -11.13 -1.39
C LYS A 245 -15.77 -11.68 -2.38
N GLY A 246 -15.09 -10.82 -3.11
CA GLY A 246 -14.19 -11.23 -4.19
C GLY A 246 -14.89 -11.72 -5.46
N GLU A 247 -16.18 -11.46 -5.62
CA GLU A 247 -16.98 -11.76 -6.81
C GLU A 247 -16.78 -10.72 -7.91
N GLU A 248 -16.32 -9.51 -7.54
CA GLU A 248 -16.04 -8.42 -8.45
C GLU A 248 -14.65 -7.83 -8.14
N THR A 249 -14.04 -7.15 -9.11
CA THR A 249 -12.73 -6.50 -8.98
C THR A 249 -12.74 -5.04 -9.44
N GLU A 250 -13.89 -4.55 -9.92
CA GLU A 250 -14.04 -3.20 -10.41
C GLU A 250 -15.37 -2.61 -9.93
N ASN A 251 -15.29 -1.45 -9.25
CA ASN A 251 -16.44 -0.59 -9.02
C ASN A 251 -16.29 0.65 -9.91
N PRO A 252 -17.12 0.81 -10.95
CA PRO A 252 -16.96 1.87 -11.93
C PRO A 252 -17.41 3.25 -11.45
N LEU A 253 -18.09 3.32 -10.29
CA LEU A 253 -18.54 4.56 -9.67
C LEU A 253 -17.68 4.94 -8.47
N MET A 254 -17.62 6.23 -8.24
CA MET A 254 -17.09 6.85 -7.03
C MET A 254 -18.02 7.99 -6.62
N PRO A 255 -18.83 7.83 -5.59
CA PRO A 255 -19.61 8.92 -5.03
C PRO A 255 -18.68 9.95 -4.38
N ILE A 256 -18.97 11.24 -4.62
CA ILE A 256 -18.27 12.38 -4.04
C ILE A 256 -19.31 13.27 -3.39
N TYR A 257 -19.24 13.35 -2.07
CA TYR A 257 -20.15 14.18 -1.28
C TYR A 257 -19.57 15.59 -1.16
N ARG A 258 -20.21 16.54 -1.82
CA ARG A 258 -19.81 17.95 -1.85
C ARG A 258 -20.73 18.78 -0.94
N GLY A 259 -20.18 19.70 -0.18
CA GLY A 259 -20.98 20.63 0.66
C GLY A 259 -20.10 21.43 1.61
N PRO A 260 -20.67 22.38 2.35
CA PRO A 260 -19.94 23.19 3.34
C PRO A 260 -19.25 22.35 4.41
N GLU A 261 -18.37 22.96 5.18
CA GLU A 261 -17.82 22.34 6.38
C GLU A 261 -18.96 22.00 7.37
N TYR A 262 -18.69 21.05 8.26
CA TYR A 262 -19.62 20.58 9.31
C TYR A 262 -20.88 19.85 8.82
N THR A 263 -21.02 19.54 7.54
CA THR A 263 -22.14 18.75 7.00
C THR A 263 -22.00 17.24 7.20
N LEU A 264 -21.01 16.79 8.00
CA LEU A 264 -20.76 15.41 8.39
C LEU A 264 -20.43 14.44 7.24
N LYS A 265 -19.95 14.94 6.09
CA LYS A 265 -19.58 14.15 4.91
C LYS A 265 -18.62 13.01 5.23
N SER A 266 -17.46 13.34 5.81
CA SER A 266 -16.40 12.37 6.14
C SER A 266 -16.87 11.37 7.21
N THR A 267 -17.68 11.84 8.18
CA THR A 267 -18.31 10.98 9.18
C THR A 267 -19.24 9.97 8.52
N PHE A 268 -20.07 10.40 7.57
CA PHE A 268 -20.96 9.52 6.83
C PHE A 268 -20.19 8.48 6.03
N VAL A 269 -19.20 8.90 5.23
CA VAL A 269 -18.41 7.98 4.39
C VAL A 269 -17.73 6.92 5.24
N ARG A 270 -17.19 7.30 6.40
CA ARG A 270 -16.62 6.34 7.36
C ARG A 270 -17.69 5.37 7.87
N ASN A 271 -18.87 5.86 8.20
CA ASN A 271 -19.99 5.05 8.74
C ASN A 271 -20.71 4.19 7.68
N ILE A 272 -20.31 4.21 6.43
CA ILE A 272 -20.76 3.22 5.43
C ILE A 272 -20.29 1.81 5.85
N LEU A 273 -19.09 1.69 6.41
CA LEU A 273 -18.62 0.42 6.99
C LEU A 273 -19.19 0.24 8.41
N PRO A 274 -19.63 -0.99 8.75
CA PRO A 274 -20.11 -1.30 10.10
C PRO A 274 -18.98 -1.16 11.14
N PRO A 275 -19.30 -0.96 12.42
CA PRO A 275 -18.31 -0.78 13.48
C PRO A 275 -17.25 -1.88 13.53
N SER A 276 -17.62 -3.14 13.29
CA SER A 276 -16.71 -4.29 13.26
C SER A 276 -15.67 -4.24 12.13
N LEU A 277 -15.96 -3.51 11.04
CA LEU A 277 -15.07 -3.37 9.89
C LEU A 277 -14.35 -2.01 9.81
N GLN A 278 -14.55 -1.13 10.78
CA GLN A 278 -13.94 0.21 10.80
C GLN A 278 -12.41 0.21 10.76
N ARG A 279 -11.76 -0.81 11.29
CA ARG A 279 -10.30 -0.94 11.23
C ARG A 279 -9.76 -1.15 9.82
N TYR A 280 -10.61 -1.52 8.86
CA TYR A 280 -10.27 -1.71 7.44
C TYR A 280 -10.62 -0.51 6.57
N TYR A 281 -11.28 0.50 7.14
CA TYR A 281 -11.48 1.79 6.47
C TYR A 281 -10.16 2.52 6.30
N LYS A 282 -9.95 3.09 5.13
CA LYS A 282 -8.77 3.91 4.87
C LYS A 282 -9.17 5.27 4.34
N GLU A 283 -8.57 6.28 4.93
CA GLU A 283 -8.66 7.65 4.48
C GLU A 283 -7.32 8.05 3.85
N VAL A 284 -7.39 8.67 2.68
CA VAL A 284 -6.23 9.07 1.90
C VAL A 284 -6.29 10.58 1.73
N SER A 285 -5.26 11.26 2.22
CA SER A 285 -5.10 12.70 2.00
C SER A 285 -4.66 12.99 0.55
N PRO A 286 -4.92 14.21 0.03
CA PRO A 286 -4.48 14.62 -1.31
C PRO A 286 -2.96 14.46 -1.57
N ALA A 287 -2.14 14.53 -0.52
CA ALA A 287 -0.70 14.37 -0.59
C ALA A 287 -0.23 12.90 -0.75
N GLN A 288 -1.04 11.93 -0.31
CA GLN A 288 -0.72 10.50 -0.32
C GLN A 288 -1.27 9.76 -1.56
N GLN A 289 -1.83 10.47 -2.51
CA GLN A 289 -2.49 9.87 -3.67
C GLN A 289 -1.46 9.16 -4.57
N PHE A 290 -1.72 7.87 -4.81
CA PHE A 290 -1.06 7.04 -5.84
C PHE A 290 0.39 6.61 -5.59
N ASP A 291 0.86 6.65 -4.35
CA ASP A 291 2.11 6.02 -3.96
C ASP A 291 1.99 4.48 -3.86
N LYS A 292 3.08 3.82 -3.49
CA LYS A 292 3.09 2.35 -3.32
C LYS A 292 2.15 1.88 -2.21
N ASP A 293 2.01 2.66 -1.15
CA ASP A 293 1.19 2.32 0.01
C ASP A 293 -0.29 2.44 -0.33
N PHE A 294 -0.66 3.43 -1.15
CA PHE A 294 -1.99 3.52 -1.73
C PHE A 294 -2.31 2.28 -2.60
N LEU A 295 -1.42 1.88 -3.51
CA LEU A 295 -1.63 0.72 -4.36
C LEU A 295 -1.75 -0.59 -3.56
N ILE A 296 -1.03 -0.72 -2.44
CA ILE A 296 -1.19 -1.84 -1.51
C ILE A 296 -2.57 -1.78 -0.85
N SER A 297 -2.98 -0.60 -0.40
CA SER A 297 -4.27 -0.41 0.29
C SER A 297 -5.48 -0.73 -0.57
N MET A 298 -5.36 -0.69 -1.90
CA MET A 298 -6.44 -1.10 -2.81
C MET A 298 -6.83 -2.58 -2.66
N SER A 299 -5.97 -3.41 -2.07
CA SER A 299 -6.21 -4.84 -1.79
C SER A 299 -6.43 -5.14 -0.31
N ASP A 300 -6.19 -4.15 0.55
CA ASP A 300 -6.16 -4.31 2.00
C ASP A 300 -7.28 -3.52 2.70
N SER A 301 -8.18 -2.90 1.93
CA SER A 301 -9.32 -2.11 2.43
C SER A 301 -10.55 -2.35 1.57
N PRO A 302 -11.75 -2.48 2.16
CA PRO A 302 -13.01 -2.54 1.40
C PRO A 302 -13.47 -1.17 0.91
N LEU A 303 -13.14 -0.11 1.64
CA LEU A 303 -13.50 1.27 1.34
C LEU A 303 -12.32 2.21 1.59
N ILE A 304 -11.94 2.95 0.54
CA ILE A 304 -10.96 4.03 0.62
C ILE A 304 -11.68 5.36 0.35
N SER A 305 -11.56 6.30 1.28
CA SER A 305 -12.09 7.66 1.14
C SER A 305 -10.98 8.63 0.81
N PHE A 306 -11.26 9.53 -0.12
CA PHE A 306 -10.45 10.71 -0.40
C PHE A 306 -11.10 11.91 0.29
N ASP A 307 -10.52 12.34 1.41
CA ASP A 307 -10.99 13.52 2.12
C ASP A 307 -10.42 14.79 1.50
N GLU A 308 -11.22 15.86 1.49
CA GLU A 308 -10.87 17.13 0.84
C GLU A 308 -10.35 16.96 -0.61
N LEU A 309 -11.08 16.16 -1.39
CA LEU A 309 -10.70 15.87 -2.77
C LEU A 309 -10.70 17.15 -3.59
N SER A 310 -9.55 17.48 -4.16
CA SER A 310 -9.39 18.56 -5.13
C SER A 310 -8.55 18.13 -6.32
N PHE A 311 -8.90 18.61 -7.51
CA PHE A 311 -8.19 18.32 -8.74
C PHE A 311 -7.46 19.55 -9.29
N ASP A 312 -6.54 20.12 -8.52
CA ASP A 312 -5.76 21.30 -8.91
C ASP A 312 -4.99 21.12 -10.23
N LYS A 313 -4.80 19.87 -10.67
CA LYS A 313 -4.12 19.51 -11.92
C LYS A 313 -4.84 18.35 -12.60
N ASP A 314 -4.95 18.43 -13.92
CA ASP A 314 -5.53 17.37 -14.77
C ASP A 314 -4.92 15.98 -14.52
N GLN A 315 -3.63 15.91 -14.19
CA GLN A 315 -2.93 14.66 -13.90
C GLN A 315 -3.50 13.87 -12.72
N LYS A 316 -3.95 14.56 -11.64
CA LYS A 316 -4.52 13.90 -10.45
C LYS A 316 -5.83 13.20 -10.80
N ALA A 317 -6.70 13.87 -11.56
CA ALA A 317 -7.97 13.30 -11.98
C ALA A 317 -7.78 12.10 -12.92
N ASP A 318 -6.83 12.15 -13.84
CA ASP A 318 -6.54 11.03 -14.74
C ASP A 318 -5.99 9.83 -13.98
N THR A 319 -5.14 10.06 -13.00
CA THR A 319 -4.61 8.99 -12.14
C THR A 319 -5.71 8.36 -11.29
N LEU A 320 -6.63 9.15 -10.73
CA LEU A 320 -7.78 8.60 -9.99
C LEU A 320 -8.72 7.81 -10.90
N LYS A 321 -8.97 8.27 -12.13
CA LYS A 321 -9.75 7.50 -13.11
C LYS A 321 -9.10 6.17 -13.46
N GLN A 322 -7.76 6.14 -13.59
CA GLN A 322 -7.01 4.91 -13.78
C GLN A 322 -7.17 3.99 -12.59
N ALA A 323 -7.04 4.50 -11.35
CA ALA A 323 -7.23 3.72 -10.14
C ALA A 323 -8.64 3.11 -10.05
N ILE A 324 -9.69 3.87 -10.41
CA ILE A 324 -11.07 3.39 -10.44
C ILE A 324 -11.25 2.21 -11.40
N THR A 325 -10.45 2.12 -12.46
CA THR A 325 -10.53 1.05 -13.47
C THR A 325 -9.48 -0.05 -13.31
N LEU A 326 -8.57 0.09 -12.34
CA LEU A 326 -7.60 -0.98 -12.04
C LEU A 326 -8.30 -2.16 -11.37
N ASN A 327 -8.11 -3.35 -11.93
CA ASN A 327 -8.64 -4.60 -11.37
C ASN A 327 -7.63 -5.31 -10.47
N GLU A 328 -6.36 -5.07 -10.71
CA GLU A 328 -5.25 -5.65 -9.93
C GLU A 328 -4.08 -4.68 -9.81
N THR A 329 -3.32 -4.82 -8.74
CA THR A 329 -2.07 -4.10 -8.52
C THR A 329 -0.91 -5.09 -8.51
N ASN A 330 0.25 -4.66 -9.00
CA ASN A 330 1.47 -5.44 -8.95
C ASN A 330 2.54 -4.70 -8.16
N VAL A 331 2.48 -4.84 -6.85
CA VAL A 331 3.33 -4.07 -5.93
C VAL A 331 4.14 -5.00 -5.05
N ARG A 332 5.36 -4.59 -4.75
CA ARG A 332 6.21 -5.24 -3.76
C ARG A 332 5.90 -4.64 -2.39
N ALA A 333 5.37 -5.45 -1.48
CA ALA A 333 5.18 -5.02 -0.09
C ALA A 333 6.52 -4.64 0.56
N PRO A 334 6.53 -3.74 1.56
CA PRO A 334 7.71 -3.50 2.36
C PRO A 334 8.29 -4.83 2.87
N TYR A 335 9.59 -5.00 2.74
CA TYR A 335 10.33 -6.24 3.09
C TYR A 335 9.98 -7.50 2.27
N GLY A 336 9.04 -7.44 1.33
CA GLY A 336 8.72 -8.55 0.43
C GLY A 336 9.88 -8.84 -0.53
N ARG A 337 10.20 -10.12 -0.77
CA ARG A 337 11.27 -10.51 -1.72
C ARG A 337 10.85 -10.39 -3.19
N LYS A 338 9.53 -10.47 -3.47
CA LYS A 338 8.97 -10.43 -4.84
C LYS A 338 7.75 -9.52 -4.88
N SER A 339 7.48 -8.88 -6.03
CA SER A 339 6.20 -8.25 -6.29
C SER A 339 5.10 -9.32 -6.36
N LYS A 340 3.94 -9.03 -5.77
CA LYS A 340 2.76 -9.91 -5.83
C LYS A 340 1.65 -9.19 -6.60
N ARG A 341 1.00 -9.92 -7.51
CA ARG A 341 -0.28 -9.48 -8.07
C ARG A 341 -1.34 -9.62 -6.99
N ARG A 342 -2.06 -8.54 -6.73
CA ARG A 342 -3.16 -8.48 -5.77
C ARG A 342 -4.39 -7.95 -6.47
N LYS A 343 -5.51 -8.65 -6.33
CA LYS A 343 -6.80 -8.18 -6.83
C LYS A 343 -7.21 -6.95 -6.02
N ARG A 344 -7.79 -5.98 -6.68
CA ARG A 344 -8.43 -4.86 -6.01
C ARG A 344 -9.68 -5.34 -5.28
N THR A 345 -9.85 -4.92 -4.03
CA THR A 345 -11.01 -5.22 -3.18
C THR A 345 -11.73 -3.97 -2.70
N CYS A 346 -11.13 -2.78 -2.93
CA CYS A 346 -11.69 -1.52 -2.45
C CYS A 346 -12.65 -0.88 -3.43
N SER A 347 -13.68 -0.24 -2.89
CA SER A 347 -14.43 0.81 -3.56
C SER A 347 -13.93 2.18 -3.10
N PHE A 348 -14.17 3.20 -3.91
CA PHE A 348 -13.76 4.57 -3.60
C PHE A 348 -14.96 5.46 -3.30
N ALA A 349 -14.79 6.38 -2.36
CA ALA A 349 -15.67 7.49 -2.10
C ALA A 349 -14.83 8.76 -1.88
N GLY A 350 -15.43 9.93 -1.93
CA GLY A 350 -14.74 11.19 -1.67
C GLY A 350 -15.61 12.21 -0.99
N THR A 351 -14.95 13.19 -0.36
CA THR A 351 -15.60 14.39 0.20
C THR A 351 -14.90 15.62 -0.32
N THR A 352 -15.62 16.72 -0.46
CA THR A 352 -15.06 18.00 -0.90
C THR A 352 -15.92 19.17 -0.47
N ASN A 353 -15.30 20.34 -0.32
CA ASN A 353 -15.97 21.62 -0.16
C ASN A 353 -15.96 22.42 -1.48
N ASP A 354 -15.18 21.98 -2.48
CA ASP A 354 -15.03 22.71 -3.73
C ASP A 354 -16.31 22.69 -4.57
N SER A 355 -16.73 23.85 -5.03
CA SER A 355 -17.85 23.99 -5.95
C SER A 355 -17.48 23.60 -7.38
N GLN A 356 -16.23 23.79 -7.78
CA GLN A 356 -15.68 23.43 -9.08
C GLN A 356 -14.61 22.34 -8.90
N LEU A 357 -15.06 21.10 -8.85
CA LEU A 357 -14.23 19.96 -8.53
C LEU A 357 -13.68 19.24 -9.77
N LEU A 358 -14.51 19.05 -10.81
CA LEU A 358 -14.21 18.12 -11.89
C LEU A 358 -13.46 18.80 -13.03
N PRO A 359 -12.24 18.36 -13.37
CA PRO A 359 -11.56 18.86 -14.55
C PRO A 359 -12.27 18.38 -15.83
N ASN A 360 -12.09 19.14 -16.90
CA ASN A 360 -12.74 18.85 -18.17
C ASN A 360 -12.06 17.69 -18.95
N ILE A 361 -11.96 16.54 -18.33
CA ILE A 361 -11.31 15.36 -18.91
C ILE A 361 -12.36 14.27 -19.14
N GLY A 362 -12.22 13.47 -20.20
CA GLY A 362 -13.09 12.32 -20.45
C GLY A 362 -13.22 11.39 -19.25
N GLY A 363 -14.37 10.75 -19.08
CA GLY A 363 -14.60 9.79 -17.99
C GLY A 363 -15.34 10.34 -16.76
N ARG A 364 -15.92 11.54 -16.85
CA ARG A 364 -16.77 12.18 -15.81
C ARG A 364 -17.87 11.27 -15.26
N ARG A 365 -18.37 10.35 -16.05
CA ARG A 365 -19.38 9.35 -15.67
C ARG A 365 -18.98 8.43 -14.53
N ARG A 366 -17.70 8.44 -14.10
CA ARG A 366 -17.20 7.64 -12.97
C ARG A 366 -17.39 8.33 -11.63
N PHE A 367 -17.47 9.65 -11.66
CA PHE A 367 -17.67 10.47 -10.47
C PHE A 367 -19.15 10.78 -10.33
N LEU A 368 -19.73 10.46 -9.19
CA LEU A 368 -21.12 10.82 -8.84
C LEU A 368 -21.04 11.93 -7.79
N VAL A 369 -21.05 13.18 -8.24
CA VAL A 369 -21.00 14.34 -7.32
C VAL A 369 -22.39 14.60 -6.78
N ILE A 370 -22.53 14.60 -5.46
CA ILE A 370 -23.78 14.77 -4.73
C ILE A 370 -23.60 15.96 -3.80
N SER A 371 -24.37 17.05 -4.02
CA SER A 371 -24.41 18.19 -3.10
C SER A 371 -25.24 17.85 -1.88
N ILE A 372 -24.65 18.07 -0.70
CA ILE A 372 -25.31 17.83 0.58
C ILE A 372 -25.23 19.07 1.47
N GLY A 373 -26.38 19.41 2.09
CA GLY A 373 -26.47 20.41 3.12
C GLY A 373 -26.21 19.85 4.52
N GLU A 374 -26.59 20.57 5.55
CA GLU A 374 -26.46 20.09 6.93
C GLU A 374 -27.24 18.80 7.16
N SER A 375 -26.57 17.79 7.66
CA SER A 375 -27.16 16.48 7.98
C SER A 375 -27.27 16.28 9.49
N ALA A 376 -28.32 15.61 9.93
CA ALA A 376 -28.50 15.32 11.35
C ALA A 376 -27.56 14.19 11.82
N ALA A 377 -26.66 14.48 12.74
CA ALA A 377 -25.76 13.48 13.31
C ALA A 377 -26.45 12.22 13.88
N PRO A 378 -27.63 12.31 14.51
CA PRO A 378 -28.37 11.13 14.96
C PRO A 378 -28.75 10.17 13.84
N SER A 379 -29.12 10.68 12.65
CA SER A 379 -29.51 9.86 11.51
C SER A 379 -28.35 9.03 10.97
N ILE A 380 -27.14 9.59 10.92
CA ILE A 380 -25.95 8.88 10.51
C ILE A 380 -25.55 7.77 11.51
N LYS A 381 -25.77 8.00 12.81
CA LYS A 381 -25.51 7.01 13.86
C LYS A 381 -26.55 5.88 13.90
N ALA A 382 -27.73 6.11 13.35
CA ALA A 382 -28.83 5.17 13.33
C ALA A 382 -28.84 4.24 12.10
N ILE A 383 -27.81 4.27 11.27
CA ILE A 383 -27.69 3.40 10.09
C ILE A 383 -27.77 1.92 10.50
N ASN A 384 -28.73 1.21 9.92
CA ASN A 384 -28.84 -0.25 10.07
C ASN A 384 -27.90 -0.95 9.08
N HIS A 385 -26.66 -1.18 9.52
CA HIS A 385 -25.64 -1.83 8.67
C HIS A 385 -26.02 -3.28 8.34
N GLU A 386 -26.49 -4.05 9.30
CA GLU A 386 -26.83 -5.47 9.10
C GLU A 386 -27.90 -5.60 8.03
N GLY A 387 -28.97 -4.82 8.13
CA GLY A 387 -30.04 -4.80 7.13
C GLY A 387 -29.57 -4.35 5.75
N ALA A 388 -28.76 -3.28 5.66
CA ALA A 388 -28.26 -2.77 4.39
C ALA A 388 -27.31 -3.76 3.67
N TYR A 389 -26.41 -4.40 4.41
CA TYR A 389 -25.50 -5.40 3.85
C TYR A 389 -26.23 -6.70 3.50
N ALA A 390 -27.20 -7.13 4.32
CA ALA A 390 -28.07 -8.28 4.00
C ALA A 390 -28.88 -8.04 2.73
N GLN A 391 -29.46 -6.84 2.57
CA GLN A 391 -30.16 -6.44 1.36
C GLN A 391 -29.23 -6.44 0.13
N ALA A 392 -28.01 -5.93 0.28
CA ALA A 392 -27.01 -5.96 -0.81
C ALA A 392 -26.67 -7.39 -1.22
N LEU A 393 -26.50 -8.31 -0.26
CA LEU A 393 -26.28 -9.73 -0.55
C LEU A 393 -27.45 -10.38 -1.28
N TYR A 394 -28.69 -10.02 -0.90
CA TYR A 394 -29.88 -10.51 -1.59
C TYR A 394 -29.91 -10.02 -3.05
N LEU A 395 -29.66 -8.72 -3.27
CA LEU A 395 -29.62 -8.13 -4.62
C LEU A 395 -28.54 -8.78 -5.50
N LEU A 396 -27.38 -9.09 -4.95
CA LEU A 396 -26.31 -9.83 -5.64
C LEU A 396 -26.76 -11.25 -6.02
N LYS A 397 -27.31 -12.00 -5.05
CA LYS A 397 -27.72 -13.39 -5.27
C LYS A 397 -28.90 -13.52 -6.22
N SER A 398 -29.79 -12.53 -6.26
CA SER A 398 -30.98 -12.54 -7.11
C SER A 398 -30.66 -12.55 -8.61
N GLY A 399 -29.50 -12.03 -9.00
CA GLY A 399 -29.09 -11.85 -10.39
C GLY A 399 -29.99 -10.93 -11.22
N ARG A 400 -31.02 -10.33 -10.60
CA ARG A 400 -31.99 -9.43 -11.24
C ARG A 400 -31.57 -7.96 -11.13
N PHE A 401 -30.75 -7.61 -10.15
CA PHE A 401 -30.28 -6.27 -9.92
C PHE A 401 -28.98 -5.98 -10.67
N ASN A 402 -29.04 -5.02 -11.58
CA ASN A 402 -27.82 -4.57 -12.29
C ASN A 402 -27.12 -3.49 -11.46
N TYR A 403 -26.08 -3.90 -10.73
CA TYR A 403 -25.28 -2.98 -9.90
C TYR A 403 -24.22 -2.20 -10.68
N LYS A 404 -24.12 -2.35 -11.99
CA LYS A 404 -23.27 -1.50 -12.83
C LYS A 404 -24.14 -0.46 -13.55
N PRO A 405 -23.71 0.81 -13.63
CA PRO A 405 -24.48 1.84 -14.33
C PRO A 405 -24.66 1.50 -15.80
N THR A 406 -25.87 1.67 -16.29
CA THR A 406 -26.20 1.61 -17.71
C THR A 406 -25.61 2.79 -18.48
N LYS A 407 -25.63 2.72 -19.82
CA LYS A 407 -25.20 3.83 -20.67
C LYS A 407 -26.02 5.10 -20.44
N ALA A 408 -27.35 4.96 -20.29
CA ALA A 408 -28.25 6.09 -20.03
C ALA A 408 -27.97 6.74 -18.67
N GLU A 409 -27.80 5.92 -17.61
CA GLU A 409 -27.43 6.43 -16.28
C GLU A 409 -26.05 7.12 -16.29
N SER A 410 -25.08 6.55 -16.99
CA SER A 410 -23.75 7.16 -17.15
C SER A 410 -23.80 8.51 -17.89
N GLN A 411 -24.71 8.65 -18.85
CA GLN A 411 -24.95 9.92 -19.55
C GLN A 411 -25.63 10.94 -18.58
N ARG A 412 -26.62 10.51 -17.81
CA ARG A 412 -27.30 11.36 -16.82
C ARG A 412 -26.32 11.83 -15.74
N ILE A 413 -25.46 10.96 -15.21
CA ILE A 413 -24.37 11.35 -14.29
C ILE A 413 -23.50 12.45 -14.90
N SER A 414 -23.13 12.30 -16.19
CA SER A 414 -22.30 13.30 -16.88
C SER A 414 -23.01 14.66 -17.04
N LEU A 415 -24.33 14.68 -17.19
CA LEU A 415 -25.14 15.92 -17.23
C LEU A 415 -25.23 16.55 -15.84
N LEU A 416 -25.54 15.78 -14.81
CA LEU A 416 -25.63 16.25 -13.42
C LEU A 416 -24.30 16.76 -12.89
N ASN A 417 -23.18 16.28 -13.41
CA ASN A 417 -21.86 16.77 -13.07
C ASN A 417 -21.45 18.09 -13.75
N ALA A 418 -22.26 18.61 -14.69
CA ALA A 418 -21.92 19.82 -15.44
C ALA A 418 -21.68 21.07 -14.55
N PRO A 419 -22.46 21.32 -13.47
CA PRO A 419 -22.23 22.45 -12.57
C PRO A 419 -20.91 22.39 -11.81
N PHE A 420 -20.37 21.20 -11.59
CA PHE A 420 -19.15 20.97 -10.81
C PHE A 420 -17.87 20.97 -11.66
N MET A 421 -17.98 21.37 -12.92
CA MET A 421 -16.84 21.41 -13.83
C MET A 421 -15.96 22.62 -13.55
N ILE A 422 -14.65 22.40 -13.45
CA ILE A 422 -13.67 23.47 -13.36
C ILE A 422 -13.77 24.31 -14.63
N THR A 423 -14.12 25.58 -14.47
CA THR A 423 -14.14 26.56 -15.55
C THR A 423 -12.75 27.20 -15.63
N THR A 424 -12.11 27.15 -16.78
CA THR A 424 -10.85 27.85 -16.97
C THR A 424 -11.09 29.36 -17.10
N ASP A 425 -10.13 30.18 -16.70
CA ASP A 425 -10.21 31.64 -16.90
C ASP A 425 -10.56 32.00 -18.33
N CYS A 426 -10.04 31.23 -19.29
CA CYS A 426 -10.36 31.39 -20.71
C CYS A 426 -11.86 31.16 -20.99
N GLU A 427 -12.48 30.17 -20.38
CA GLU A 427 -13.91 29.88 -20.56
C GLU A 427 -14.78 30.94 -19.86
N ALA A 428 -14.39 31.39 -18.68
CA ALA A 428 -15.05 32.48 -17.97
C ALA A 428 -15.08 33.75 -18.83
N VAL A 429 -13.95 34.14 -19.40
CA VAL A 429 -13.86 35.28 -20.32
C VAL A 429 -14.71 35.06 -21.58
N LEU A 430 -14.68 33.86 -22.18
CA LEU A 430 -15.51 33.53 -23.32
C LEU A 430 -17.00 33.70 -23.03
N GLN A 431 -17.48 33.27 -21.85
CA GLN A 431 -18.86 33.42 -21.44
C GLN A 431 -19.28 34.88 -21.30
N THR A 432 -18.36 35.78 -20.94
CA THR A 432 -18.66 37.23 -20.86
C THR A 432 -18.68 37.91 -22.22
N LEU A 433 -17.99 37.33 -23.22
CA LEU A 433 -17.82 37.94 -24.54
C LEU A 433 -18.67 37.31 -25.62
N LEU A 434 -18.97 36.02 -25.53
CA LEU A 434 -19.62 35.24 -26.59
C LEU A 434 -20.75 34.37 -26.04
N ARG A 435 -21.83 34.27 -26.81
CA ARG A 435 -22.90 33.29 -26.58
C ARG A 435 -23.26 32.52 -27.86
N LYS A 436 -23.92 31.42 -27.69
CA LYS A 436 -24.51 30.69 -28.81
C LYS A 436 -25.66 31.47 -29.43
N PRO A 437 -25.83 31.43 -30.77
CA PRO A 437 -27.01 31.97 -31.42
C PRO A 437 -28.28 31.29 -30.91
N LYS A 438 -29.34 32.04 -30.71
CA LYS A 438 -30.68 31.53 -30.44
C LYS A 438 -31.29 30.97 -31.74
N ASP A 439 -32.36 30.19 -31.65
CA ASP A 439 -33.04 29.66 -32.85
C ASP A 439 -33.51 30.80 -33.76
N GLY A 440 -33.08 30.74 -35.04
CA GLY A 440 -33.35 31.77 -36.02
C GLY A 440 -32.38 32.98 -36.00
N GLU A 441 -31.46 33.05 -35.07
CA GLU A 441 -30.50 34.16 -34.96
C GLU A 441 -29.27 33.93 -35.89
N GLN A 442 -28.90 34.99 -36.62
CA GLN A 442 -27.66 34.96 -37.42
C GLN A 442 -26.44 35.17 -36.51
N GLY A 443 -25.62 34.12 -36.34
CA GLY A 443 -24.31 34.23 -35.67
C GLY A 443 -23.22 34.58 -36.66
N ILE A 444 -22.12 35.13 -36.13
CA ILE A 444 -20.87 35.36 -36.85
C ILE A 444 -19.95 34.14 -36.73
N ALA A 445 -19.07 33.94 -37.69
CA ALA A 445 -18.09 32.84 -37.67
C ALA A 445 -16.69 33.38 -37.33
N LEU A 446 -16.23 33.14 -36.10
CA LEU A 446 -14.94 33.58 -35.61
C LEU A 446 -13.96 32.42 -35.52
N SER A 447 -12.70 32.63 -35.91
CA SER A 447 -11.60 31.72 -35.60
C SER A 447 -11.11 31.94 -34.17
N ALA A 448 -10.36 30.98 -33.62
CA ALA A 448 -9.72 31.15 -32.31
C ALA A 448 -8.77 32.38 -32.27
N GLY A 449 -8.17 32.72 -33.40
CA GLY A 449 -7.34 33.93 -33.51
C GLY A 449 -8.14 35.22 -33.49
N ASP A 450 -9.35 35.24 -34.12
CA ASP A 450 -10.27 36.38 -34.07
C ASP A 450 -10.78 36.60 -32.63
N ILE A 451 -11.09 35.50 -31.94
CA ILE A 451 -11.52 35.52 -30.52
C ILE A 451 -10.40 36.02 -29.61
N LEU A 452 -9.15 35.64 -29.87
CA LEU A 452 -8.00 36.17 -29.13
C LEU A 452 -7.83 37.68 -29.30
N ARG A 453 -8.11 38.21 -30.49
CA ARG A 453 -8.16 39.66 -30.71
C ARG A 453 -9.27 40.32 -29.88
N LEU A 454 -10.46 39.74 -29.87
CA LEU A 454 -11.56 40.17 -29.00
C LEU A 454 -11.17 40.23 -27.53
N PHE A 455 -10.42 39.24 -27.03
CA PHE A 455 -9.89 39.25 -25.67
C PHE A 455 -9.01 40.48 -25.44
N ASN A 456 -8.05 40.72 -26.33
CA ASN A 456 -7.11 41.86 -26.26
C ASN A 456 -7.83 43.21 -26.33
N GLU A 457 -8.82 43.35 -27.21
CA GLU A 457 -9.65 44.55 -27.36
C GLU A 457 -10.45 44.85 -26.10
N ASN A 458 -10.93 43.79 -25.39
CA ASN A 458 -11.61 43.93 -24.12
C ASN A 458 -10.68 43.89 -22.89
N ARG A 459 -9.36 44.04 -23.07
CA ARG A 459 -8.33 44.14 -22.03
C ARG A 459 -8.19 42.88 -21.16
N PHE A 460 -8.59 41.69 -21.68
CA PHE A 460 -8.30 40.44 -21.04
C PHE A 460 -6.92 39.94 -21.47
N TYR A 461 -5.95 39.96 -20.55
CA TYR A 461 -4.58 39.51 -20.80
C TYR A 461 -4.23 38.37 -19.83
N GLY A 462 -3.69 37.27 -20.35
CA GLY A 462 -3.22 36.16 -19.55
C GLY A 462 -2.31 35.22 -20.33
N ARG A 463 -1.39 34.55 -19.64
CA ARG A 463 -0.49 33.55 -20.27
C ARG A 463 -1.24 32.39 -20.94
N ASP A 464 -2.40 32.05 -20.43
CA ASP A 464 -3.23 30.94 -20.91
C ASP A 464 -4.18 31.34 -22.05
N TYR A 465 -4.26 32.64 -22.40
CA TYR A 465 -5.05 33.13 -23.50
C TYR A 465 -4.29 33.01 -24.81
N ASN A 466 -4.44 31.88 -25.45
CA ASN A 466 -3.87 31.59 -26.75
C ASN A 466 -4.87 30.86 -27.65
N SER A 467 -4.63 30.87 -28.96
CA SER A 467 -5.56 30.31 -29.94
C SER A 467 -5.87 28.80 -29.70
N ASN A 468 -4.92 28.05 -29.15
CA ASN A 468 -5.13 26.62 -28.86
C ASN A 468 -6.09 26.43 -27.67
N ASN A 469 -5.89 27.18 -26.59
CA ASN A 469 -6.75 27.11 -25.42
C ASN A 469 -8.15 27.66 -25.70
N ILE A 470 -8.24 28.76 -26.46
CA ILE A 470 -9.51 29.31 -26.94
C ILE A 470 -10.26 28.27 -27.81
N GLY A 471 -9.57 27.64 -28.75
CA GLY A 471 -10.17 26.60 -29.60
C GLY A 471 -10.70 25.40 -28.80
N LYS A 472 -9.94 24.96 -27.79
CA LYS A 472 -10.38 23.91 -26.87
C LYS A 472 -11.61 24.34 -26.05
N ALA A 473 -11.59 25.57 -25.53
CA ALA A 473 -12.67 26.13 -24.73
C ALA A 473 -13.96 26.28 -25.55
N MET A 474 -13.88 26.81 -26.78
CA MET A 474 -15.02 26.95 -27.69
C MET A 474 -15.65 25.59 -28.03
N SER A 475 -14.84 24.59 -28.34
CA SER A 475 -15.30 23.22 -28.59
C SER A 475 -15.93 22.59 -27.35
N LYS A 476 -15.35 22.84 -26.18
CA LYS A 476 -15.84 22.38 -24.87
C LYS A 476 -17.22 22.99 -24.54
N MET A 477 -17.36 24.28 -24.76
CA MET A 477 -18.62 24.99 -24.57
C MET A 477 -19.68 24.61 -25.60
N GLY A 478 -19.33 23.74 -26.56
CA GLY A 478 -20.26 23.21 -27.57
C GLY A 478 -20.68 24.25 -28.61
N PHE A 479 -19.80 25.20 -28.96
CA PHE A 479 -20.05 26.06 -30.10
C PHE A 479 -19.92 25.26 -31.40
N GLU A 480 -20.87 25.42 -32.33
CA GLU A 480 -20.77 24.79 -33.65
C GLU A 480 -19.57 25.33 -34.41
N SER A 481 -18.78 24.46 -34.99
CA SER A 481 -17.62 24.83 -35.81
C SER A 481 -17.70 24.28 -37.21
N LYS A 482 -17.22 25.06 -38.19
CA LYS A 482 -17.01 24.62 -39.57
C LYS A 482 -15.58 24.94 -39.99
N MET A 483 -14.96 24.00 -40.72
CA MET A 483 -13.62 24.21 -41.29
C MET A 483 -13.66 25.25 -42.42
N TYR A 484 -12.82 26.27 -42.32
CA TYR A 484 -12.66 27.31 -43.35
C TYR A 484 -11.15 27.55 -43.56
N HIS A 485 -10.66 27.30 -44.78
CA HIS A 485 -9.25 27.37 -45.17
C HIS A 485 -8.30 26.64 -44.18
N GLY A 486 -8.69 25.46 -43.72
CA GLY A 486 -7.84 24.64 -42.84
C GLY A 486 -7.95 24.97 -41.35
N TYR A 487 -8.74 25.97 -40.94
CA TYR A 487 -8.94 26.34 -39.55
C TYR A 487 -10.43 26.27 -39.15
N PRO A 488 -10.74 25.82 -37.91
CA PRO A 488 -12.10 25.84 -37.41
C PRO A 488 -12.56 27.28 -37.15
N LYS A 489 -13.76 27.63 -37.67
CA LYS A 489 -14.47 28.84 -37.29
C LYS A 489 -15.71 28.45 -36.52
N TYR A 490 -15.94 29.13 -35.41
CA TYR A 490 -17.01 28.88 -34.45
C TYR A 490 -18.17 29.86 -34.71
N ARG A 491 -19.40 29.31 -34.77
CA ARG A 491 -20.60 30.13 -34.91
C ARG A 491 -21.00 30.67 -33.53
N CYS A 492 -20.96 31.99 -33.37
CA CYS A 492 -21.22 32.66 -32.10
C CYS A 492 -21.86 34.03 -32.32
N VAL A 493 -22.32 34.61 -31.23
CA VAL A 493 -22.81 36.01 -31.14
C VAL A 493 -21.96 36.72 -30.11
N VAL A 494 -21.45 37.91 -30.44
CA VAL A 494 -20.70 38.75 -29.49
C VAL A 494 -21.69 39.42 -28.57
N ILE A 495 -21.50 39.25 -27.27
CA ILE A 495 -22.35 39.87 -26.23
C ILE A 495 -22.03 41.36 -26.20
N THR A 496 -23.05 42.19 -26.36
CA THR A 496 -22.92 43.64 -26.34
C THR A 496 -22.75 44.18 -24.91
N GLU A 497 -22.21 45.40 -24.77
CA GLU A 497 -22.04 46.01 -23.44
C GLU A 497 -23.33 46.08 -22.63
N PRO A 498 -24.48 46.47 -23.20
CA PRO A 498 -25.76 46.46 -22.48
C PRO A 498 -26.20 45.06 -22.00
N GLU A 499 -25.95 44.01 -22.83
CA GLU A 499 -26.23 42.63 -22.45
C GLU A 499 -25.34 42.18 -21.29
N ARG A 500 -24.05 42.58 -21.28
CA ARG A 500 -23.12 42.28 -20.16
C ARG A 500 -23.55 42.93 -18.85
N GLU A 501 -23.91 44.22 -18.93
CA GLU A 501 -24.42 44.94 -17.75
C GLU A 501 -25.68 44.31 -17.17
N GLN A 502 -26.59 43.82 -18.06
CA GLN A 502 -27.78 43.12 -17.61
C GLN A 502 -27.43 41.78 -16.97
N MET A 503 -26.55 41.00 -17.57
CA MET A 503 -26.04 39.72 -17.00
C MET A 503 -25.40 39.95 -15.61
N GLN A 504 -24.62 41.01 -15.43
CA GLN A 504 -24.03 41.35 -14.14
C GLN A 504 -25.06 41.75 -13.10
N LYS A 505 -26.09 42.48 -13.49
CA LYS A 505 -27.24 42.84 -12.61
C LYS A 505 -28.04 41.60 -12.20
N ASP A 506 -28.28 40.70 -13.14
CA ASP A 506 -29.00 39.46 -12.88
C ASP A 506 -28.19 38.51 -11.96
N GLN A 507 -26.87 38.48 -12.10
CA GLN A 507 -25.98 37.76 -11.19
C GLN A 507 -25.92 38.40 -9.79
N ALA A 508 -25.84 39.71 -9.70
CA ALA A 508 -25.87 40.42 -8.43
C ALA A 508 -27.23 40.26 -7.70
N ALA A 509 -28.34 40.32 -8.43
CA ALA A 509 -29.69 40.10 -7.86
C ALA A 509 -29.87 38.67 -7.34
N ASN A 510 -29.27 37.67 -7.99
CA ASN A 510 -29.25 36.30 -7.49
C ASN A 510 -28.34 36.12 -6.27
N PHE A 511 -27.27 36.94 -6.13
CA PHE A 511 -26.40 36.93 -4.94
C PHE A 511 -27.09 37.55 -3.72
N ASP A 512 -27.80 38.67 -3.93
CA ASP A 512 -28.56 39.36 -2.87
C ASP A 512 -29.77 38.54 -2.37
N THR A 513 -30.31 37.64 -3.19
CA THR A 513 -31.35 36.69 -2.77
C THR A 513 -30.83 35.56 -1.93
N LEU A 514 -29.56 35.19 -2.07
CA LEU A 514 -28.90 34.18 -1.23
C LEU A 514 -28.47 34.73 0.14
N ASP A 515 -28.13 36.03 0.25
CA ASP A 515 -27.81 36.69 1.53
C ASP A 515 -29.06 37.07 2.37
N GLY A 516 -30.25 36.97 1.80
CA GLY A 516 -31.53 37.25 2.48
C GLY A 516 -32.20 36.03 3.14
N GLU A 517 -31.62 34.83 2.94
CA GLU A 517 -32.07 33.54 3.52
C GLU A 517 -31.06 32.92 4.50
N LEU A 518 -30.06 33.70 4.95
CA LEU A 518 -29.10 33.29 6.00
C LEU A 518 -29.54 33.81 7.38
#